data_69aeed1f6d50edfc94d17e984637b9a9
#
_entry.id   69aeed1f6d50edfc94d17e984637b9a9
#
_cell.length_a   1.000
_cell.length_b   1.000
_cell.length_c   1.000
_cell.angle_alpha   90.00
_cell.angle_beta   90.00
_cell.angle_gamma   90.00
#
_symmetry.space_group_name_H-M   'P 1'
#
loop_
_entity.id
_entity.type
_entity.pdbx_description
1 polymer ?
#
loop_
_entity_poly.entity_id
_entity_poly.type
_entity_poly.pdbx_seq_one_letter_code
_entity_poly.pdbx_strand_id
1 'polypeptide(L)'
;VGLIENLKCYKREYISKAEVAAAACDMENNIVHTTNGKQDQYAAAFGGLNFYKFNKDGSVDVEPVLMNHEAFKQLEKNLIMLYVGGEHKASSILEEQSKNIVTAKDKEEGQKKIMEMTYDLKYELEHNNIDAVGKILDENWKIKRTLASGISNPQFDEWYERAIKAGATGGKLLGAGGSGFFLFYVPEEKQEKFRKEMSDLPEMEFKFDHQGTTVIFVS
;
A
#
# COMPACT_ATOMS: atom_id res chain seq x y z
N VAL A 1 1.58 12.38 11.15
CA VAL A 1 1.81 11.36 12.19
C VAL A 1 2.97 11.79 13.08
N GLY A 2 4.23 11.76 12.63
CA GLY A 2 5.39 12.08 13.46
C GLY A 2 5.39 13.46 14.11
N LEU A 3 4.88 14.50 13.42
CA LEU A 3 4.75 15.83 14.00
C LEU A 3 3.81 15.86 15.22
N ILE A 4 2.66 15.15 15.12
CA ILE A 4 1.69 15.08 16.23
C ILE A 4 2.33 14.40 17.45
N GLU A 5 2.99 13.27 17.24
CA GLU A 5 3.68 12.57 18.33
C GLU A 5 4.76 13.42 18.95
N ASN A 6 5.57 14.12 18.15
CA ASN A 6 6.62 15.00 18.64
C ASN A 6 6.06 16.16 19.47
N LEU A 7 4.96 16.80 19.02
CA LEU A 7 4.29 17.86 19.78
C LEU A 7 3.70 17.35 21.11
N LYS A 8 3.14 16.15 21.12
CA LYS A 8 2.63 15.51 22.35
C LYS A 8 3.76 15.21 23.32
N CYS A 9 4.86 14.64 22.81
CA CYS A 9 6.06 14.40 23.62
C CYS A 9 6.61 15.70 24.22
N TYR A 10 6.72 16.77 23.43
CA TYR A 10 7.15 18.09 23.90
C TYR A 10 6.28 18.63 25.04
N LYS A 11 4.97 18.39 24.96
CA LYS A 11 4.02 18.76 26.03
C LYS A 11 4.02 17.78 27.21
N ARG A 12 4.79 16.70 27.16
CA ARG A 12 4.81 15.60 28.14
C ARG A 12 3.45 14.91 28.27
N GLU A 13 2.69 14.83 27.17
CA GLU A 13 1.43 14.14 27.07
C GLU A 13 1.65 12.78 26.42
N TYR A 14 1.13 11.71 27.04
CA TYR A 14 1.10 10.40 26.41
C TYR A 14 0.05 10.38 25.29
N ILE A 15 0.40 9.71 24.20
CA ILE A 15 -0.54 9.45 23.10
C ILE A 15 -0.25 8.06 22.54
N SER A 16 -1.27 7.24 22.32
CA SER A 16 -1.13 5.92 21.70
C SER A 16 -0.97 6.04 20.19
N LYS A 17 -0.44 4.99 19.54
CA LYS A 17 -0.31 4.93 18.07
C LYS A 17 -1.66 5.10 17.37
N ALA A 18 -2.72 4.51 17.91
CA ALA A 18 -4.07 4.66 17.35
C ALA A 18 -4.58 6.10 17.43
N GLU A 19 -4.35 6.80 18.54
CA GLU A 19 -4.72 8.21 18.70
C GLU A 19 -3.89 9.13 17.80
N VAL A 20 -2.58 8.85 17.63
CA VAL A 20 -1.73 9.60 16.67
C VAL A 20 -2.24 9.43 15.25
N ALA A 21 -2.56 8.20 14.83
CA ALA A 21 -3.10 7.92 13.51
C ALA A 21 -4.45 8.60 13.29
N ALA A 22 -5.37 8.50 14.26
CA ALA A 22 -6.68 9.13 14.19
C ALA A 22 -6.58 10.65 14.13
N ALA A 23 -5.71 11.27 14.94
CA ALA A 23 -5.48 12.71 14.92
C ALA A 23 -4.85 13.18 13.59
N ALA A 24 -3.98 12.37 12.98
CA ALA A 24 -3.42 12.68 11.67
C ALA A 24 -4.50 12.62 10.58
N CYS A 25 -5.39 11.61 10.61
CA CYS A 25 -6.52 11.52 9.69
C CYS A 25 -7.47 12.72 9.85
N ASP A 26 -7.78 13.11 11.09
CA ASP A 26 -8.64 14.25 11.39
C ASP A 26 -8.03 15.55 10.85
N MET A 27 -6.73 15.76 11.09
CA MET A 27 -6.00 16.91 10.58
C MET A 27 -6.10 17.01 9.05
N GLU A 28 -5.82 15.93 8.34
CA GLU A 28 -5.81 15.93 6.87
C GLU A 28 -7.21 16.08 6.28
N ASN A 29 -8.18 15.30 6.78
CA ASN A 29 -9.51 15.24 6.17
C ASN A 29 -10.43 16.37 6.61
N ASN A 30 -10.41 16.75 7.91
CA ASN A 30 -11.36 17.71 8.47
C ASN A 30 -10.80 19.13 8.61
N ILE A 31 -9.49 19.29 8.79
CA ILE A 31 -8.87 20.61 8.95
C ILE A 31 -8.27 21.11 7.65
N VAL A 32 -7.49 20.25 6.96
CA VAL A 32 -6.86 20.62 5.67
C VAL A 32 -7.81 20.39 4.49
N HIS A 33 -8.89 19.61 4.69
CA HIS A 33 -9.90 19.24 3.69
C HIS A 33 -9.32 18.50 2.47
N THR A 34 -8.43 17.54 2.73
CA THR A 34 -7.95 16.62 1.68
C THR A 34 -8.84 15.39 1.61
N THR A 35 -9.08 14.90 0.38
CA THR A 35 -9.84 13.65 0.18
C THR A 35 -8.87 12.47 0.25
N ASN A 36 -8.46 12.09 1.46
CA ASN A 36 -7.54 10.96 1.69
C ASN A 36 -8.23 9.83 2.44
N GLY A 37 -7.78 8.59 2.17
CA GLY A 37 -8.05 7.44 3.04
C GLY A 37 -7.30 7.57 4.37
N LYS A 38 -7.51 6.58 5.26
CA LYS A 38 -6.85 6.52 6.59
C LYS A 38 -5.60 5.62 6.58
N GLN A 39 -5.33 4.94 5.46
CA GLN A 39 -4.35 3.88 5.37
C GLN A 39 -2.93 4.33 5.73
N ASP A 40 -2.48 5.43 5.13
CA ASP A 40 -1.09 5.90 5.25
C ASP A 40 -0.78 6.38 6.66
N GLN A 41 -1.72 7.05 7.33
CA GLN A 41 -1.57 7.54 8.69
C GLN A 41 -1.47 6.38 9.69
N TYR A 42 -2.29 5.33 9.51
CA TYR A 42 -2.22 4.14 10.35
C TYR A 42 -0.95 3.33 10.08
N ALA A 43 -0.55 3.14 8.82
CA ALA A 43 0.70 2.47 8.48
C ALA A 43 1.92 3.19 9.07
N ALA A 44 1.98 4.51 8.94
CA ALA A 44 3.06 5.32 9.50
C ALA A 44 3.10 5.32 11.04
N ALA A 45 1.94 5.24 11.70
CA ALA A 45 1.88 5.20 13.16
C ALA A 45 2.30 3.84 13.73
N PHE A 46 1.81 2.76 13.14
CA PHE A 46 2.02 1.42 13.69
C PHE A 46 3.34 0.79 13.25
N GLY A 47 3.76 0.99 11.99
CA GLY A 47 4.86 0.25 11.39
C GLY A 47 4.54 -1.24 11.25
N GLY A 48 5.47 -2.01 10.71
CA GLY A 48 5.31 -3.44 10.52
C GLY A 48 4.35 -3.80 9.38
N LEU A 49 4.00 -5.08 9.33
CA LEU A 49 3.02 -5.62 8.41
C LEU A 49 1.72 -5.87 9.15
N ASN A 50 0.69 -5.09 8.86
CA ASN A 50 -0.59 -5.16 9.57
C ASN A 50 -1.76 -5.27 8.60
N PHE A 51 -2.81 -5.90 9.07
CA PHE A 51 -4.13 -5.87 8.50
C PHE A 51 -4.93 -4.74 9.15
N TYR A 52 -5.40 -3.80 8.35
CA TYR A 52 -6.21 -2.67 8.80
C TYR A 52 -7.66 -2.85 8.34
N LYS A 53 -8.59 -2.87 9.27
CA LYS A 53 -10.02 -2.91 8.98
C LYS A 53 -10.66 -1.57 9.36
N PHE A 54 -11.12 -0.86 8.35
CA PHE A 54 -11.82 0.42 8.52
C PHE A 54 -13.33 0.16 8.66
N ASN A 55 -13.86 0.40 9.82
CA ASN A 55 -15.26 0.12 10.15
C ASN A 55 -16.17 1.28 9.76
N LYS A 56 -17.47 0.99 9.59
CA LYS A 56 -18.49 1.99 9.20
C LYS A 56 -18.73 3.07 10.25
N ASP A 57 -18.49 2.77 11.51
CA ASP A 57 -18.57 3.72 12.63
C ASP A 57 -17.33 4.64 12.74
N GLY A 58 -16.38 4.48 11.83
CA GLY A 58 -15.14 5.26 11.79
C GLY A 58 -13.99 4.69 12.60
N SER A 59 -14.22 3.65 13.40
CA SER A 59 -13.17 2.93 14.13
C SER A 59 -12.25 2.15 13.18
N VAL A 60 -11.06 1.82 13.64
CA VAL A 60 -10.07 1.07 12.86
C VAL A 60 -9.50 -0.05 13.74
N ASP A 61 -9.68 -1.28 13.29
CA ASP A 61 -9.02 -2.43 13.88
C ASP A 61 -7.65 -2.61 13.23
N VAL A 62 -6.62 -2.84 14.04
CA VAL A 62 -5.25 -3.06 13.58
C VAL A 62 -4.78 -4.41 14.10
N GLU A 63 -4.53 -5.34 13.19
CA GLU A 63 -4.09 -6.69 13.51
C GLU A 63 -2.72 -6.95 12.87
N PRO A 64 -1.66 -7.24 13.68
CA PRO A 64 -0.39 -7.66 13.12
C PRO A 64 -0.52 -8.95 12.33
N VAL A 65 0.06 -8.99 11.13
CA VAL A 65 0.15 -10.21 10.32
C VAL A 65 1.33 -11.04 10.84
N LEU A 66 1.00 -12.20 11.45
CA LEU A 66 2.00 -13.04 12.10
C LEU A 66 2.60 -14.02 11.11
N MET A 67 3.88 -13.85 10.82
CA MET A 67 4.66 -14.71 9.93
C MET A 67 5.90 -15.23 10.65
N ASN A 68 6.45 -16.38 10.21
CA ASN A 68 7.76 -16.77 10.68
C ASN A 68 8.84 -15.84 10.07
N HIS A 69 9.97 -15.75 10.76
CA HIS A 69 11.04 -14.82 10.42
C HIS A 69 11.64 -15.07 9.01
N GLU A 70 11.77 -16.33 8.62
CA GLU A 70 12.34 -16.70 7.32
C GLU A 70 11.40 -16.32 6.17
N ALA A 71 10.10 -16.62 6.31
CA ALA A 71 9.10 -16.22 5.32
C ALA A 71 9.00 -14.68 5.19
N PHE A 72 9.07 -13.96 6.32
CA PHE A 72 9.07 -12.50 6.31
C PHE A 72 10.27 -11.91 5.57
N LYS A 73 11.49 -12.41 5.86
CA LYS A 73 12.70 -12.00 5.15
C LYS A 73 12.65 -12.34 3.66
N GLN A 74 12.12 -13.50 3.32
CA GLN A 74 12.00 -13.91 1.92
C GLN A 74 10.95 -13.07 1.19
N LEU A 75 9.85 -12.71 1.85
CA LEU A 75 8.87 -11.75 1.34
C LEU A 75 9.53 -10.41 1.03
N GLU A 76 10.29 -9.84 1.98
CA GLU A 76 11.00 -8.58 1.79
C GLU A 76 11.96 -8.63 0.59
N LYS A 77 12.71 -9.73 0.44
CA LYS A 77 13.63 -9.93 -0.70
C LYS A 77 12.91 -10.07 -2.04
N ASN A 78 11.73 -10.68 -2.05
CA ASN A 78 10.98 -10.92 -3.28
C ASN A 78 10.18 -9.70 -3.75
N LEU A 79 10.09 -8.65 -2.92
CA LEU A 79 9.42 -7.41 -3.29
C LEU A 79 10.43 -6.42 -3.91
N ILE A 80 10.15 -6.01 -5.14
CA ILE A 80 10.94 -5.00 -5.87
C ILE A 80 10.07 -3.80 -6.16
N MET A 81 10.55 -2.61 -5.82
CA MET A 81 9.85 -1.36 -6.01
C MET A 81 10.53 -0.53 -7.10
N LEU A 82 9.79 -0.15 -8.14
CA LEU A 82 10.28 0.64 -9.27
C LEU A 82 9.58 2.00 -9.31
N TYR A 83 10.36 3.06 -9.43
CA TYR A 83 9.83 4.41 -9.60
C TYR A 83 9.39 4.64 -11.05
N VAL A 84 8.15 5.05 -11.24
CA VAL A 84 7.55 5.27 -12.57
C VAL A 84 7.24 6.74 -12.86
N GLY A 85 7.58 7.64 -11.94
CA GLY A 85 7.33 9.06 -12.12
C GLY A 85 5.84 9.41 -12.15
N GLY A 86 5.54 10.45 -12.90
CA GLY A 86 4.18 10.98 -13.08
C GLY A 86 3.85 12.12 -12.12
N GLU A 87 3.05 13.06 -12.61
CA GLU A 87 2.48 14.15 -11.82
C GLU A 87 0.96 14.08 -11.93
N HIS A 88 0.30 13.38 -11.03
CA HIS A 88 -1.15 13.39 -10.92
C HIS A 88 -1.59 13.82 -9.52
N LYS A 89 -2.69 14.58 -9.48
CA LYS A 89 -3.33 14.91 -8.20
C LYS A 89 -4.06 13.65 -7.70
N ALA A 90 -3.49 12.99 -6.71
CA ALA A 90 -4.09 11.80 -6.09
C ALA A 90 -5.55 12.04 -5.69
N SER A 91 -5.89 13.25 -5.22
CA SER A 91 -7.26 13.63 -4.84
C SER A 91 -8.27 13.46 -5.99
N SER A 92 -7.93 13.87 -7.22
CA SER A 92 -8.86 13.76 -8.36
C SER A 92 -9.15 12.30 -8.75
N ILE A 93 -8.14 11.43 -8.67
CA ILE A 93 -8.30 9.99 -8.93
C ILE A 93 -9.17 9.36 -7.84
N LEU A 94 -8.93 9.69 -6.58
CA LEU A 94 -9.72 9.18 -5.45
C LEU A 94 -11.17 9.67 -5.48
N GLU A 95 -11.42 10.92 -5.87
CA GLU A 95 -12.76 11.45 -6.06
C GLU A 95 -13.51 10.72 -7.18
N GLU A 96 -12.87 10.52 -8.34
CA GLU A 96 -13.44 9.75 -9.45
C GLU A 96 -13.72 8.30 -9.02
N GLN A 97 -12.76 7.64 -8.37
CA GLN A 97 -12.94 6.28 -7.88
C GLN A 97 -14.11 6.18 -6.90
N SER A 98 -14.19 7.09 -5.93
CA SER A 98 -15.27 7.11 -4.93
C SER A 98 -16.63 7.30 -5.60
N LYS A 99 -16.73 8.21 -6.57
CA LYS A 99 -17.96 8.42 -7.35
C LYS A 99 -18.34 7.17 -8.14
N ASN A 100 -17.38 6.57 -8.84
CA ASN A 100 -17.61 5.38 -9.66
C ASN A 100 -18.11 4.20 -8.82
N ILE A 101 -17.52 3.96 -7.62
CA ILE A 101 -17.94 2.89 -6.71
C ILE A 101 -19.40 3.05 -6.29
N VAL A 102 -19.87 4.28 -6.08
CA VAL A 102 -21.25 4.54 -5.66
C VAL A 102 -22.23 4.45 -6.83
N THR A 103 -21.81 4.82 -8.04
CA THR A 103 -22.72 4.98 -9.19
C THR A 103 -22.72 3.81 -10.17
N ALA A 104 -21.69 2.95 -10.15
CA ALA A 104 -21.52 1.85 -11.09
C ALA A 104 -21.35 0.52 -10.35
N LYS A 105 -22.29 -0.40 -10.55
CA LYS A 105 -22.37 -1.68 -9.85
C LYS A 105 -21.12 -2.55 -10.07
N ASP A 106 -20.55 -2.55 -11.28
CA ASP A 106 -19.31 -3.27 -11.59
C ASP A 106 -18.11 -2.74 -10.81
N LYS A 107 -18.06 -1.44 -10.52
CA LYS A 107 -17.00 -0.82 -9.70
C LYS A 107 -17.18 -1.12 -8.22
N GLU A 108 -18.42 -1.13 -7.74
CA GLU A 108 -18.74 -1.59 -6.38
C GLU A 108 -18.34 -3.04 -6.16
N GLU A 109 -18.69 -3.93 -7.11
CA GLU A 109 -18.32 -5.34 -7.07
C GLU A 109 -16.78 -5.52 -7.14
N GLY A 110 -16.11 -4.76 -7.99
CA GLY A 110 -14.64 -4.74 -8.08
C GLY A 110 -13.99 -4.32 -6.75
N GLN A 111 -14.50 -3.28 -6.11
CA GLN A 111 -13.99 -2.83 -4.81
C GLN A 111 -14.23 -3.87 -3.70
N LYS A 112 -15.40 -4.54 -3.69
CA LYS A 112 -15.69 -5.64 -2.75
C LYS A 112 -14.70 -6.79 -2.95
N LYS A 113 -14.42 -7.16 -4.21
CA LYS A 113 -13.45 -8.22 -4.52
C LYS A 113 -12.03 -7.85 -4.06
N ILE A 114 -11.59 -6.60 -4.24
CA ILE A 114 -10.31 -6.11 -3.70
C ILE A 114 -10.26 -6.26 -2.17
N MET A 115 -11.37 -5.96 -1.49
CA MET A 115 -11.46 -6.11 -0.04
C MET A 115 -11.38 -7.59 0.37
N GLU A 116 -12.08 -8.50 -0.31
CA GLU A 116 -12.02 -9.95 -0.06
C GLU A 116 -10.59 -10.48 -0.22
N MET A 117 -9.89 -10.10 -1.30
CA MET A 117 -8.50 -10.46 -1.54
C MET A 117 -7.55 -10.02 -0.41
N THR A 118 -7.90 -8.99 0.35
CA THR A 118 -7.09 -8.56 1.50
C THR A 118 -7.16 -9.56 2.64
N TYR A 119 -8.31 -10.20 2.85
CA TYR A 119 -8.46 -11.29 3.81
C TYR A 119 -7.71 -12.54 3.35
N ASP A 120 -7.81 -12.88 2.05
CA ASP A 120 -7.07 -14.00 1.48
C ASP A 120 -5.56 -13.78 1.62
N LEU A 121 -5.08 -12.57 1.33
CA LEU A 121 -3.65 -12.23 1.49
C LEU A 121 -3.20 -12.37 2.95
N LYS A 122 -3.99 -11.86 3.92
CA LYS A 122 -3.70 -12.04 5.34
C LYS A 122 -3.58 -13.53 5.69
N TYR A 123 -4.56 -14.34 5.27
CA TYR A 123 -4.56 -15.78 5.52
C TYR A 123 -3.31 -16.46 4.95
N GLU A 124 -2.96 -16.19 3.69
CA GLU A 124 -1.79 -16.79 3.04
C GLU A 124 -0.47 -16.40 3.74
N LEU A 125 -0.33 -15.14 4.12
CA LEU A 125 0.85 -14.65 4.84
C LEU A 125 0.98 -15.29 6.23
N GLU A 126 -0.11 -15.40 6.98
CA GLU A 126 -0.11 -16.07 8.31
C GLU A 126 0.21 -17.56 8.22
N HIS A 127 -0.03 -18.19 7.04
CA HIS A 127 0.39 -19.56 6.73
C HIS A 127 1.77 -19.63 6.07
N ASN A 128 2.50 -18.50 5.98
CA ASN A 128 3.82 -18.39 5.35
C ASN A 128 3.85 -18.73 3.85
N ASN A 129 2.71 -18.69 3.16
CA ASN A 129 2.60 -18.89 1.72
C ASN A 129 2.85 -17.57 0.99
N ILE A 130 4.11 -17.15 0.94
CA ILE A 130 4.50 -15.88 0.33
C ILE A 130 4.35 -15.86 -1.20
N ASP A 131 4.33 -17.02 -1.86
CA ASP A 131 4.16 -17.09 -3.33
C ASP A 131 2.75 -16.71 -3.78
N ALA A 132 1.77 -16.75 -2.88
CA ALA A 132 0.42 -16.25 -3.15
C ALA A 132 0.39 -14.72 -3.34
N VAL A 133 1.34 -13.99 -2.74
CA VAL A 133 1.41 -12.52 -2.76
C VAL A 133 1.39 -11.99 -4.19
N GLY A 134 2.25 -12.52 -5.06
CA GLY A 134 2.33 -12.07 -6.44
C GLY A 134 1.01 -12.25 -7.18
N LYS A 135 0.38 -13.41 -7.06
CA LYS A 135 -0.90 -13.72 -7.72
C LYS A 135 -2.02 -12.78 -7.23
N ILE A 136 -2.11 -12.58 -5.92
CA ILE A 136 -3.12 -11.69 -5.32
C ILE A 136 -2.89 -10.24 -5.75
N LEU A 137 -1.63 -9.78 -5.82
CA LEU A 137 -1.30 -8.44 -6.32
C LEU A 137 -1.68 -8.27 -7.81
N ASP A 138 -1.44 -9.29 -8.65
CA ASP A 138 -1.81 -9.29 -10.07
C ASP A 138 -3.32 -9.16 -10.26
N GLU A 139 -4.10 -10.00 -9.56
CA GLU A 139 -5.56 -9.93 -9.61
C GLU A 139 -6.10 -8.60 -9.07
N ASN A 140 -5.55 -8.13 -7.95
CA ASN A 140 -5.89 -6.84 -7.37
C ASN A 140 -5.64 -5.70 -8.37
N TRP A 141 -4.47 -5.68 -9.03
CA TRP A 141 -4.12 -4.66 -10.01
C TRP A 141 -5.05 -4.66 -11.21
N LYS A 142 -5.37 -5.84 -11.77
CA LYS A 142 -6.31 -5.98 -12.89
C LYS A 142 -7.68 -5.37 -12.58
N ILE A 143 -8.15 -5.49 -11.34
CA ILE A 143 -9.40 -4.86 -10.91
C ILE A 143 -9.19 -3.37 -10.64
N LYS A 144 -8.17 -3.02 -9.84
CA LYS A 144 -7.94 -1.64 -9.39
C LYS A 144 -7.84 -0.66 -10.56
N ARG A 145 -7.07 -1.00 -11.61
CA ARG A 145 -6.89 -0.12 -12.77
C ARG A 145 -8.17 0.20 -13.54
N THR A 146 -9.25 -0.56 -13.30
CA THR A 146 -10.56 -0.31 -13.92
C THR A 146 -11.47 0.61 -13.09
N LEU A 147 -11.13 0.92 -11.83
CA LEU A 147 -12.01 1.66 -10.93
C LEU A 147 -12.11 3.16 -11.25
N ALA A 148 -11.06 3.74 -11.82
CA ALA A 148 -11.07 5.11 -12.34
C ALA A 148 -10.10 5.25 -13.52
N SER A 149 -10.33 6.22 -14.38
CA SER A 149 -9.60 6.40 -15.65
C SER A 149 -8.14 6.80 -15.46
N GLY A 150 -7.83 7.49 -14.36
CA GLY A 150 -6.48 8.00 -14.05
C GLY A 150 -5.58 7.02 -13.32
N ILE A 151 -6.06 5.83 -12.93
CA ILE A 151 -5.27 4.86 -12.13
C ILE A 151 -4.13 4.26 -12.95
N SER A 152 -4.38 3.93 -14.22
CA SER A 152 -3.37 3.42 -15.16
C SER A 152 -3.39 4.22 -16.47
N ASN A 153 -2.36 4.00 -17.27
CA ASN A 153 -2.24 4.54 -18.62
C ASN A 153 -1.49 3.55 -19.51
N PRO A 154 -1.46 3.73 -20.85
CA PRO A 154 -0.81 2.80 -21.77
C PRO A 154 0.66 2.50 -21.45
N GLN A 155 1.41 3.49 -20.93
CA GLN A 155 2.81 3.31 -20.56
C GLN A 155 2.95 2.42 -19.30
N PHE A 156 2.07 2.61 -18.33
CA PHE A 156 2.04 1.78 -17.10
C PHE A 156 1.62 0.35 -17.42
N ASP A 157 0.68 0.18 -18.33
CA ASP A 157 0.24 -1.14 -18.78
C ASP A 157 1.38 -1.87 -19.51
N GLU A 158 2.14 -1.17 -20.39
CA GLU A 158 3.33 -1.70 -21.06
C GLU A 158 4.41 -2.14 -20.06
N TRP A 159 4.75 -1.28 -19.08
CA TRP A 159 5.73 -1.61 -18.05
C TRP A 159 5.30 -2.80 -17.20
N TYR A 160 4.02 -2.86 -16.85
CA TYR A 160 3.47 -3.98 -16.11
C TYR A 160 3.59 -5.30 -16.87
N GLU A 161 3.18 -5.34 -18.15
CA GLU A 161 3.29 -6.53 -18.98
C GLU A 161 4.76 -6.96 -19.18
N ARG A 162 5.67 -6.00 -19.35
CA ARG A 162 7.10 -6.24 -19.45
C ARG A 162 7.64 -6.86 -18.16
N ALA A 163 7.25 -6.34 -17.00
CA ALA A 163 7.63 -6.88 -15.69
C ALA A 163 7.16 -8.34 -15.51
N ILE A 164 5.94 -8.66 -15.89
CA ILE A 164 5.42 -10.04 -15.85
C ILE A 164 6.23 -10.96 -16.77
N LYS A 165 6.53 -10.54 -18.01
CA LYS A 165 7.38 -11.29 -18.96
C LYS A 165 8.81 -11.46 -18.46
N ALA A 166 9.31 -10.51 -17.69
CA ALA A 166 10.63 -10.55 -17.07
C ALA A 166 10.71 -11.50 -15.87
N GLY A 167 9.58 -11.90 -15.29
CA GLY A 167 9.54 -12.92 -14.24
C GLY A 167 8.80 -12.52 -12.97
N ALA A 168 8.24 -11.32 -12.89
CA ALA A 168 7.31 -10.99 -11.81
C ALA A 168 6.08 -11.88 -11.86
N THR A 169 5.60 -12.35 -10.71
CA THR A 169 4.36 -13.13 -10.62
C THR A 169 3.14 -12.25 -10.43
N GLY A 170 3.35 -10.98 -10.12
CA GLY A 170 2.35 -9.94 -10.02
C GLY A 170 2.91 -8.69 -9.39
N GLY A 171 2.08 -7.66 -9.35
CA GLY A 171 2.44 -6.37 -8.80
C GLY A 171 1.29 -5.39 -8.84
N LYS A 172 1.50 -4.20 -8.34
CA LYS A 172 0.52 -3.09 -8.41
C LYS A 172 1.18 -1.73 -8.31
N LEU A 173 0.56 -0.73 -8.90
CA LEU A 173 0.90 0.65 -8.62
C LEU A 173 0.42 1.03 -7.21
N LEU A 174 1.33 1.58 -6.41
CA LEU A 174 1.05 1.98 -5.04
C LEU A 174 0.24 3.29 -4.98
N GLY A 175 -0.41 3.55 -3.86
CA GLY A 175 -1.20 4.76 -3.63
C GLY A 175 -2.48 4.84 -4.48
N ALA A 176 -2.87 6.05 -4.85
CA ALA A 176 -4.08 6.33 -5.62
C ALA A 176 -4.02 5.82 -7.07
N GLY A 177 -2.84 5.70 -7.63
CA GLY A 177 -2.60 5.44 -9.05
C GLY A 177 -2.09 6.67 -9.78
N GLY A 178 -1.82 6.53 -11.08
CA GLY A 178 -1.41 7.64 -11.97
C GLY A 178 0.03 8.12 -11.81
N SER A 179 0.73 7.77 -10.73
CA SER A 179 2.12 8.15 -10.49
C SER A 179 2.74 7.36 -9.34
N GLY A 180 4.02 7.49 -9.13
CA GLY A 180 4.72 6.99 -7.95
C GLY A 180 5.51 5.72 -8.20
N PHE A 181 5.12 4.60 -7.60
CA PHE A 181 5.90 3.38 -7.59
C PHE A 181 5.06 2.16 -7.94
N PHE A 182 5.61 1.28 -8.80
CA PHE A 182 5.16 -0.10 -8.88
C PHE A 182 5.86 -0.95 -7.82
N LEU A 183 5.08 -1.80 -7.15
CA LEU A 183 5.58 -2.87 -6.31
C LEU A 183 5.33 -4.20 -7.01
N PHE A 184 6.39 -4.96 -7.29
CA PHE A 184 6.33 -6.29 -7.91
C PHE A 184 6.79 -7.37 -6.94
N TYR A 185 6.14 -8.51 -6.98
CA TYR A 185 6.66 -9.74 -6.38
C TYR A 185 7.44 -10.52 -7.44
N VAL A 186 8.74 -10.67 -7.20
CA VAL A 186 9.68 -11.32 -8.13
C VAL A 186 10.46 -12.39 -7.36
N PRO A 187 10.22 -13.69 -7.62
CA PRO A 187 11.00 -14.76 -7.02
C PRO A 187 12.51 -14.54 -7.20
N GLU A 188 13.30 -14.87 -6.17
CA GLU A 188 14.72 -14.54 -6.10
C GLU A 188 15.50 -15.01 -7.34
N GLU A 189 15.19 -16.21 -7.85
CA GLU A 189 15.85 -16.80 -9.03
C GLU A 189 15.52 -16.07 -10.36
N LYS A 190 14.53 -15.16 -10.36
CA LYS A 190 14.12 -14.39 -11.54
C LYS A 190 14.57 -12.93 -11.48
N GLN A 191 15.08 -12.48 -10.34
CA GLN A 191 15.36 -11.05 -10.09
C GLN A 191 16.45 -10.49 -10.99
N GLU A 192 17.49 -11.27 -11.32
CA GLU A 192 18.56 -10.81 -12.22
C GLU A 192 18.01 -10.47 -13.62
N LYS A 193 17.20 -11.39 -14.17
CA LYS A 193 16.52 -11.14 -15.45
C LYS A 193 15.56 -9.96 -15.35
N PHE A 194 14.78 -9.89 -14.27
CA PHE A 194 13.83 -8.81 -14.05
C PHE A 194 14.53 -7.44 -14.03
N ARG A 195 15.60 -7.29 -13.23
CA ARG A 195 16.35 -6.03 -13.14
C ARG A 195 16.97 -5.62 -14.48
N LYS A 196 17.43 -6.59 -15.27
CA LYS A 196 17.97 -6.31 -16.61
C LYS A 196 16.88 -5.78 -17.56
N GLU A 197 15.73 -6.43 -17.59
CA GLU A 197 14.61 -6.05 -18.48
C GLU A 197 13.93 -4.74 -18.05
N MET A 198 13.99 -4.39 -16.76
CA MET A 198 13.36 -3.19 -16.19
C MET A 198 14.37 -2.09 -15.86
N SER A 199 15.60 -2.16 -16.39
CA SER A 199 16.72 -1.27 -16.04
C SER A 199 16.54 0.21 -16.41
N ASP A 200 15.56 0.54 -17.22
CA ASP A 200 15.15 1.92 -17.54
C ASP A 200 14.29 2.57 -16.43
N LEU A 201 13.80 1.79 -15.48
CA LEU A 201 13.06 2.29 -14.32
C LEU A 201 13.95 2.23 -13.07
N PRO A 202 14.10 3.34 -12.33
CA PRO A 202 14.89 3.34 -11.10
C PRO A 202 14.29 2.39 -10.04
N GLU A 203 15.09 1.44 -9.56
CA GLU A 203 14.73 0.61 -8.40
C GLU A 203 14.93 1.42 -7.12
N MET A 204 13.93 1.38 -6.24
CA MET A 204 14.00 1.97 -4.91
C MET A 204 14.15 0.85 -3.88
N GLU A 205 15.30 0.77 -3.25
CA GLU A 205 15.50 -0.14 -2.12
C GLU A 205 14.66 0.29 -0.92
N PHE A 206 14.02 -0.66 -0.28
CA PHE A 206 13.25 -0.43 0.94
C PHE A 206 13.35 -1.62 1.89
N LYS A 207 12.97 -1.39 3.14
CA LYS A 207 12.79 -2.41 4.16
C LYS A 207 11.52 -2.12 4.93
N PHE A 208 10.93 -3.16 5.51
CA PHE A 208 9.84 -2.97 6.44
C PHE A 208 10.34 -2.30 7.72
N ASP A 209 9.74 -1.18 8.08
CA ASP A 209 9.92 -0.56 9.38
C ASP A 209 8.97 -1.23 10.39
N HIS A 210 9.53 -1.81 11.45
CA HIS A 210 8.75 -2.55 12.44
C HIS A 210 8.21 -1.69 13.57
N GLN A 211 8.68 -0.43 13.69
CA GLN A 211 8.37 0.40 14.85
C GLN A 211 7.28 1.44 14.56
N GLY A 212 7.21 1.92 13.29
CA GLY A 212 6.40 3.07 12.93
C GLY A 212 6.91 4.34 13.61
N THR A 213 6.00 5.29 13.83
CA THR A 213 6.41 6.52 14.50
C THR A 213 6.84 6.27 15.93
N THR A 214 7.95 6.89 16.34
CA THR A 214 8.52 6.75 17.68
C THR A 214 9.39 7.96 18.02
N VAL A 215 9.43 8.30 19.29
CA VAL A 215 10.31 9.35 19.80
C VAL A 215 11.71 8.76 20.00
N ILE A 216 12.67 9.25 19.22
CA ILE A 216 14.06 8.74 19.22
C ILE A 216 15.00 9.52 20.12
N PHE A 217 14.61 10.74 20.53
CA PHE A 217 15.41 11.57 21.39
C PHE A 217 14.53 12.53 22.19
N VAL A 218 14.82 12.69 23.49
CA VAL A 218 14.23 13.68 24.39
C VAL A 218 15.37 14.40 25.11
N SER A 219 15.46 15.72 24.97
CA SER A 219 16.46 16.57 25.64
C SER A 219 15.91 17.13 26.96
#